data_77d167b9f524283fd35ae403704e2baf
#
_entry.id   77d167b9f524283fd35ae403704e2baf
#
_cell.length_a   1.000
_cell.length_b   1.000
_cell.length_c   1.000
_cell.angle_alpha   90.00
_cell.angle_beta   90.00
_cell.angle_gamma   90.00
#
_symmetry.space_group_name_H-M   'P 1'
#
loop_
_entity.id
_entity.type
_entity.pdbx_description
1 polymer ?
#
loop_
_entity_poly.entity_id
_entity_poly.type
_entity_poly.pdbx_seq_one_letter_code
_entity_poly.pdbx_strand_id
1 'polypeptide(L)'
;MPNVAATHSPALSAKARTACPAAASACVALSDHLTWLQSGRRITYGPVHMEPGTPGTRQATPRGIFHVEWKAGANYISTEFHEPIPYAVFFAPGGIAFHGGSLTMPSHGCVHLNIGSARYYHDHLPIGAEVAVF
;
A
#
# COMPACT_ATOMS: atom_id res chain seq x y z
N MET A 1 6.89 -20.85 -20.33
CA MET A 1 6.36 -20.27 -19.79
C MET A 1 6.52 -19.50 -19.12
N PRO A 2 6.38 -19.45 -19.27
CA PRO A 2 6.08 -18.56 -18.64
C PRO A 2 6.21 -18.17 -17.51
N ASN A 3 6.57 -17.64 -17.48
CA ASN A 3 6.62 -17.42 -16.28
C ASN A 3 5.94 -17.25 -15.45
N VAL A 4 6.18 -17.65 -15.43
CA VAL A 4 5.11 -17.97 -14.56
C VAL A 4 5.20 -17.21 -13.24
N ALA A 5 6.41 -17.19 -12.68
CA ALA A 5 6.64 -16.45 -11.43
C ALA A 5 6.25 -14.98 -11.59
N ALA A 6 6.51 -14.40 -12.75
CA ALA A 6 6.22 -13.00 -12.99
C ALA A 6 4.71 -12.70 -12.99
N THR A 7 3.90 -13.74 -13.25
CA THR A 7 2.46 -13.55 -13.31
C THR A 7 1.73 -13.97 -12.03
N HIS A 8 2.46 -14.59 -11.10
CA HIS A 8 1.85 -15.05 -9.87
C HIS A 8 1.75 -13.93 -8.85
N SER A 9 0.59 -13.76 -8.27
CA SER A 9 0.42 -12.97 -7.07
C SER A 9 0.69 -13.84 -5.84
N PRO A 10 1.22 -13.27 -4.76
CA PRO A 10 1.35 -14.00 -3.50
C PRO A 10 -0.01 -14.51 -3.02
N ALA A 11 0.00 -15.65 -2.35
CA ALA A 11 -1.22 -16.22 -1.83
C ALA A 11 -1.71 -15.45 -0.61
N LEU A 12 -3.01 -15.19 -0.54
CA LEU A 12 -3.66 -14.59 0.62
C LEU A 12 -4.28 -15.66 1.48
N SER A 13 -4.11 -15.53 2.81
CA SER A 13 -4.84 -16.37 3.75
C SER A 13 -6.33 -15.98 3.73
N ALA A 14 -7.19 -16.92 4.11
CA ALA A 14 -8.61 -16.62 4.25
C ALA A 14 -8.84 -15.52 5.29
N LYS A 15 -8.04 -15.52 6.36
CA LYS A 15 -8.13 -14.50 7.40
C LYS A 15 -7.84 -13.11 6.86
N ALA A 16 -6.80 -12.97 6.06
CA ALA A 16 -6.45 -11.68 5.47
C ALA A 16 -7.56 -11.19 4.54
N ARG A 17 -8.09 -12.08 3.71
CA ARG A 17 -9.15 -11.69 2.78
C ARG A 17 -10.40 -11.20 3.47
N THR A 18 -10.80 -11.86 4.56
CA THR A 18 -12.01 -11.49 5.29
C THR A 18 -11.81 -10.29 6.21
N ALA A 19 -10.57 -9.98 6.58
CA ALA A 19 -10.28 -8.84 7.44
C ALA A 19 -10.47 -7.50 6.70
N CYS A 20 -10.33 -7.49 5.38
CA CYS A 20 -10.52 -6.24 4.63
C CYS A 20 -12.00 -6.03 4.32
N PRO A 21 -12.60 -4.91 4.77
CA PRO A 21 -14.02 -4.67 4.51
C PRO A 21 -14.30 -4.48 3.02
N ALA A 22 -15.49 -4.88 2.60
CA ALA A 22 -15.88 -4.78 1.19
C ALA A 22 -15.90 -3.34 0.68
N ALA A 23 -16.08 -2.36 1.56
CA ALA A 23 -16.10 -0.96 1.19
C ALA A 23 -14.71 -0.40 0.88
N ALA A 24 -13.65 -1.08 1.32
CA ALA A 24 -12.29 -0.61 1.07
C ALA A 24 -11.90 -0.82 -0.38
N SER A 25 -11.26 0.19 -0.96
CA SER A 25 -10.68 0.09 -2.31
C SER A 25 -9.25 -0.44 -2.26
N ALA A 26 -8.55 -0.25 -1.15
CA ALA A 26 -7.21 -0.77 -0.93
C ALA A 26 -7.16 -1.46 0.42
N CYS A 27 -6.45 -2.60 0.46
CA CYS A 27 -6.27 -3.41 1.66
C CYS A 27 -4.79 -3.55 1.94
N VAL A 28 -4.39 -3.38 3.20
CA VAL A 28 -3.00 -3.53 3.63
C VAL A 28 -2.97 -4.52 4.78
N ALA A 29 -2.43 -5.72 4.52
CA ALA A 29 -2.29 -6.77 5.51
C ALA A 29 -0.87 -6.72 6.07
N LEU A 30 -0.69 -6.07 7.22
CA LEU A 30 0.63 -5.75 7.77
C LEU A 30 1.45 -7.00 8.09
N SER A 31 0.84 -7.97 8.76
CA SER A 31 1.56 -9.19 9.15
C SER A 31 2.03 -10.00 7.96
N ASP A 32 1.31 -9.93 6.85
CA ASP A 32 1.63 -10.70 5.66
C ASP A 32 2.56 -9.94 4.71
N HIS A 33 2.79 -8.66 4.95
CA HIS A 33 3.52 -7.76 4.05
C HIS A 33 2.91 -7.78 2.64
N LEU A 34 1.58 -7.77 2.57
CA LEU A 34 0.84 -7.81 1.30
C LEU A 34 -0.20 -6.69 1.26
N THR A 35 -0.46 -6.21 0.06
CA THR A 35 -1.49 -5.21 -0.19
C THR A 35 -2.15 -5.51 -1.52
N TRP A 36 -3.40 -5.10 -1.67
CA TRP A 36 -4.15 -5.30 -2.92
C TRP A 36 -5.22 -4.24 -3.07
N LEU A 37 -5.68 -4.08 -4.30
CA LEU A 37 -6.84 -3.26 -4.61
C LEU A 37 -8.04 -4.17 -4.86
N GLN A 38 -9.21 -3.70 -4.53
CA GLN A 38 -10.44 -4.46 -4.71
C GLN A 38 -11.62 -3.57 -5.06
N SER A 39 -12.64 -4.19 -5.62
CA SER A 39 -13.95 -3.59 -5.84
C SER A 39 -14.98 -4.53 -5.20
N GLY A 40 -15.63 -4.08 -4.13
CA GLY A 40 -16.32 -5.00 -3.26
C GLY A 40 -15.33 -5.99 -2.70
N ARG A 41 -15.61 -7.28 -2.77
CA ARG A 41 -14.62 -8.29 -2.33
C ARG A 41 -13.83 -8.90 -3.47
N ARG A 42 -13.96 -8.35 -4.67
CA ARG A 42 -13.23 -8.85 -5.83
C ARG A 42 -11.90 -8.12 -5.95
N ILE A 43 -10.80 -8.85 -5.92
CA ILE A 43 -9.47 -8.28 -6.09
C ILE A 43 -9.31 -7.82 -7.54
N THR A 44 -8.92 -6.56 -7.72
CA THR A 44 -8.71 -5.97 -9.04
C THR A 44 -7.24 -5.80 -9.36
N TYR A 45 -6.36 -5.80 -8.36
CA TYR A 45 -4.91 -5.70 -8.54
C TYR A 45 -4.20 -6.33 -7.35
N GLY A 46 -3.22 -7.16 -7.61
CA GLY A 46 -2.45 -7.81 -6.58
C GLY A 46 -3.03 -9.14 -6.17
N PRO A 47 -2.68 -9.65 -4.97
CA PRO A 47 -1.83 -9.02 -3.96
C PRO A 47 -0.40 -8.83 -4.42
N VAL A 48 0.24 -7.80 -3.91
CA VAL A 48 1.65 -7.53 -4.16
C VAL A 48 2.38 -7.37 -2.83
N HIS A 49 3.69 -7.62 -2.85
CA HIS A 49 4.53 -7.41 -1.67
C HIS A 49 4.63 -5.91 -1.36
N MET A 50 4.69 -5.60 -0.06
CA MET A 50 4.92 -4.24 0.41
C MET A 50 5.82 -4.27 1.63
N GLU A 51 6.44 -3.14 1.93
CA GLU A 51 7.25 -3.00 3.14
C GLU A 51 6.66 -1.89 4.00
N PRO A 52 6.15 -2.23 5.21
CA PRO A 52 5.59 -1.23 6.12
C PRO A 52 6.64 -0.69 7.07
N GLY A 53 6.24 0.18 7.99
CA GLY A 53 7.08 0.60 9.10
C GLY A 53 7.27 -0.51 10.12
N THR A 54 8.27 -0.34 10.98
CA THR A 54 8.62 -1.36 11.98
C THR A 54 7.51 -1.49 13.04
N PRO A 55 6.91 -2.68 13.19
CA PRO A 55 5.85 -2.88 14.19
C PRO A 55 6.34 -2.59 15.61
N GLY A 56 5.45 -2.06 16.43
CA GLY A 56 5.75 -1.79 17.83
C GLY A 56 6.61 -0.57 18.07
N THR A 57 6.89 0.23 17.05
CA THR A 57 7.68 1.46 17.18
C THR A 57 6.83 2.67 16.77
N ARG A 58 7.40 3.86 16.95
CA ARG A 58 6.75 5.10 16.49
C ARG A 58 6.60 5.14 14.97
N GLN A 59 7.38 4.33 14.27
CA GLN A 59 7.39 4.28 12.80
C GLN A 59 6.50 3.18 12.25
N ALA A 60 5.72 2.52 13.10
CA ALA A 60 4.78 1.51 12.64
C ALA A 60 3.71 2.13 11.74
N THR A 61 3.35 1.41 10.68
CA THR A 61 2.22 1.82 9.84
C THR A 61 0.94 1.72 10.68
N PRO A 62 0.12 2.79 10.75
CA PRO A 62 -1.08 2.76 11.60
C PRO A 62 -2.15 1.83 11.04
N ARG A 63 -2.81 1.10 11.94
CA ARG A 63 -3.97 0.27 11.61
C ARG A 63 -5.23 1.12 11.67
N GLY A 64 -6.19 0.79 10.84
CA GLY A 64 -7.49 1.48 10.85
C GLY A 64 -8.09 1.61 9.47
N ILE A 65 -9.15 2.38 9.41
CA ILE A 65 -9.84 2.72 8.19
C ILE A 65 -9.53 4.17 7.88
N PHE A 66 -8.96 4.39 6.71
CA PHE A 66 -8.52 5.72 6.27
C PHE A 66 -9.09 6.00 4.88
N HIS A 67 -8.85 7.21 4.38
CA HIS A 67 -9.29 7.60 3.05
C HIS A 67 -8.17 8.36 2.35
N VAL A 68 -8.05 8.17 1.04
CA VAL A 68 -7.04 8.88 0.26
C VAL A 68 -7.31 10.38 0.36
N GLU A 69 -6.29 11.13 0.77
CA GLU A 69 -6.38 12.57 1.02
C GLU A 69 -5.84 13.39 -0.15
N TRP A 70 -4.68 13.01 -0.68
CA TRP A 70 -4.08 13.67 -1.82
C TRP A 70 -3.01 12.77 -2.42
N LYS A 71 -2.52 13.15 -3.60
CA LYS A 71 -1.54 12.35 -4.33
C LYS A 71 -0.43 13.24 -4.87
N ALA A 72 0.77 12.70 -4.97
CA ALA A 72 1.93 13.38 -5.53
C ALA A 72 2.48 12.57 -6.70
N GLY A 73 3.17 13.24 -7.62
CA GLY A 73 3.61 12.62 -8.85
C GLY A 73 4.91 11.83 -8.74
N ALA A 74 5.46 11.49 -9.92
CA ALA A 74 6.61 10.60 -10.04
C ALA A 74 7.88 11.14 -9.40
N ASN A 75 8.01 12.47 -9.30
CA ASN A 75 9.24 13.10 -8.85
C ASN A 75 9.13 13.78 -7.50
N TYR A 76 8.13 13.42 -6.73
CA TYR A 76 7.91 14.06 -5.43
C TYR A 76 8.99 13.65 -4.43
N ILE A 77 9.48 14.65 -3.68
CA ILE A 77 10.47 14.46 -2.62
C ILE A 77 9.78 14.73 -1.28
N SER A 78 9.94 13.81 -0.34
CA SER A 78 9.39 13.98 1.01
C SER A 78 9.97 15.22 1.67
N THR A 79 9.10 16.10 2.18
CA THR A 79 9.55 17.30 2.88
C THR A 79 10.10 16.98 4.25
N GLU A 80 9.72 15.86 4.83
CA GLU A 80 10.15 15.46 6.17
C GLU A 80 11.51 14.75 6.15
N PHE A 81 11.67 13.80 5.24
CA PHE A 81 12.86 12.95 5.21
C PHE A 81 13.81 13.28 4.05
N HIS A 82 13.42 14.22 3.19
CA HIS A 82 14.23 14.67 2.04
C HIS A 82 14.60 13.52 1.10
N GLU A 83 13.72 12.55 0.95
CA GLU A 83 13.96 11.41 0.08
C GLU A 83 12.84 11.26 -0.95
N PRO A 84 13.14 10.62 -2.11
CA PRO A 84 12.11 10.43 -3.13
C PRO A 84 11.01 9.50 -2.63
N ILE A 85 9.77 9.92 -2.84
CA ILE A 85 8.59 9.07 -2.59
C ILE A 85 7.68 9.11 -3.82
N PRO A 86 8.12 8.48 -4.93
CA PRO A 86 7.43 8.59 -6.19
C PRO A 86 6.04 7.97 -6.14
N TYR A 87 5.11 8.63 -6.81
CA TYR A 87 3.72 8.19 -6.91
C TYR A 87 3.04 8.04 -5.55
N ALA A 88 3.30 8.98 -4.64
CA ALA A 88 2.73 8.91 -3.30
C ALA A 88 1.22 9.08 -3.32
N VAL A 89 0.53 8.21 -2.57
CA VAL A 89 -0.92 8.27 -2.35
C VAL A 89 -1.10 8.38 -0.84
N PHE A 90 -1.34 9.59 -0.35
CA PHE A 90 -1.43 9.86 1.09
C PHE A 90 -2.82 9.50 1.60
N PHE A 91 -2.88 8.69 2.66
CA PHE A 91 -4.17 8.20 3.16
C PHE A 91 -4.34 8.29 4.68
N ALA A 92 -3.29 8.58 5.45
CA ALA A 92 -3.42 8.62 6.91
C ALA A 92 -2.66 9.80 7.50
N PRO A 93 -3.05 10.26 8.70
CA PRO A 93 -2.36 11.37 9.36
C PRO A 93 -0.89 11.07 9.59
N GLY A 94 -0.06 12.11 9.56
CA GLY A 94 1.38 11.97 9.73
C GLY A 94 2.14 11.70 8.46
N GLY A 95 1.52 11.94 7.31
CA GLY A 95 2.19 11.78 6.03
C GLY A 95 2.34 10.33 5.60
N ILE A 96 1.40 9.48 5.98
CA ILE A 96 1.43 8.06 5.62
C ILE A 96 0.86 7.88 4.21
N ALA A 97 1.62 7.19 3.36
CA ALA A 97 1.26 7.03 1.95
C ALA A 97 1.74 5.69 1.40
N PHE A 98 1.08 5.23 0.34
CA PHE A 98 1.68 4.26 -0.58
C PHE A 98 2.66 5.03 -1.47
N HIS A 99 3.84 4.51 -1.71
CA HIS A 99 4.76 5.08 -2.69
C HIS A 99 5.83 4.07 -3.09
N GLY A 100 6.54 4.35 -4.16
CA GLY A 100 7.67 3.53 -4.57
C GLY A 100 8.80 3.63 -3.56
N GLY A 101 9.32 2.48 -3.12
CA GLY A 101 10.39 2.46 -2.14
C GLY A 101 10.95 1.07 -1.93
N SER A 102 11.88 0.95 -0.98
CA SER A 102 12.53 -0.32 -0.69
C SER A 102 11.55 -1.36 -0.18
N LEU A 103 11.65 -2.59 -0.70
CA LEU A 103 10.91 -3.73 -0.20
C LEU A 103 11.70 -4.56 0.79
N THR A 104 12.93 -4.15 1.13
CA THR A 104 13.81 -4.89 2.04
C THR A 104 14.15 -4.12 3.31
N MET A 105 13.92 -2.81 3.33
CA MET A 105 14.19 -1.96 4.48
C MET A 105 12.87 -1.39 5.00
N PRO A 106 12.62 -1.41 6.31
CA PRO A 106 11.40 -0.86 6.88
C PRO A 106 11.24 0.62 6.52
N SER A 107 10.00 1.04 6.36
CA SER A 107 9.67 2.44 6.11
C SER A 107 9.58 3.22 7.43
N HIS A 108 9.33 4.52 7.32
CA HIS A 108 9.01 5.38 8.46
C HIS A 108 7.49 5.44 8.73
N GLY A 109 6.75 4.43 8.26
CA GLY A 109 5.31 4.32 8.41
C GLY A 109 4.57 4.21 7.10
N CYS A 110 5.14 4.68 6.01
CA CYS A 110 4.54 4.54 4.68
C CYS A 110 4.55 3.08 4.22
N VAL A 111 3.74 2.79 3.23
CA VAL A 111 3.67 1.47 2.60
C VAL A 111 4.49 1.52 1.33
N HIS A 112 5.69 0.92 1.38
CA HIS A 112 6.57 0.86 0.23
C HIS A 112 6.07 -0.18 -0.77
N LEU A 113 6.06 0.19 -2.04
CA LEU A 113 5.70 -0.68 -3.16
C LEU A 113 6.83 -0.66 -4.18
N ASN A 114 6.90 -1.67 -5.04
CA ASN A 114 7.73 -1.51 -6.22
C ASN A 114 7.14 -0.39 -7.08
N ILE A 115 7.97 0.18 -7.96
CA ILE A 115 7.57 1.39 -8.68
C ILE A 115 6.36 1.16 -9.60
N GLY A 116 6.24 0.00 -10.20
CA GLY A 116 5.11 -0.33 -11.05
C GLY A 116 3.79 -0.39 -10.28
N SER A 117 3.82 -1.02 -9.10
CA SER A 117 2.64 -1.08 -8.24
C SER A 117 2.30 0.29 -7.66
N ALA A 118 3.32 1.08 -7.30
CA ALA A 118 3.08 2.43 -6.79
C ALA A 118 2.37 3.27 -7.83
N ARG A 119 2.81 3.22 -9.08
CA ARG A 119 2.17 3.93 -10.17
C ARG A 119 0.75 3.46 -10.39
N TYR A 120 0.53 2.14 -10.34
CA TYR A 120 -0.82 1.60 -10.51
C TYR A 120 -1.77 2.08 -9.41
N TYR A 121 -1.31 2.06 -8.16
CA TYR A 121 -2.10 2.58 -7.03
C TYR A 121 -2.41 4.05 -7.22
N HIS A 122 -1.40 4.82 -7.60
CA HIS A 122 -1.55 6.26 -7.85
C HIS A 122 -2.61 6.53 -8.92
N ASP A 123 -2.60 5.75 -9.99
CA ASP A 123 -3.49 5.99 -11.12
C ASP A 123 -4.92 5.45 -10.88
N HIS A 124 -5.11 4.54 -9.92
CA HIS A 124 -6.39 3.85 -9.74
C HIS A 124 -7.06 4.10 -8.39
N LEU A 125 -6.41 4.78 -7.46
CA LEU A 125 -7.03 5.16 -6.18
C LEU A 125 -7.43 6.63 -6.22
N PRO A 126 -8.71 6.92 -6.35
CA PRO A 126 -9.14 8.33 -6.35
C PRO A 126 -9.09 8.92 -4.93
N ILE A 127 -9.07 10.25 -4.87
CA ILE A 127 -9.22 10.97 -3.61
C ILE A 127 -10.54 10.51 -2.97
N GLY A 128 -10.50 10.22 -1.68
CA GLY A 128 -11.66 9.73 -0.92
C GLY A 128 -11.81 8.22 -0.88
N ALA A 129 -11.02 7.47 -1.68
CA ALA A 129 -11.11 6.01 -1.67
C ALA A 129 -10.73 5.47 -0.29
N GLU A 130 -11.45 4.47 0.18
CA GLU A 130 -11.21 3.89 1.50
C GLU A 130 -10.02 2.94 1.46
N VAL A 131 -9.15 3.07 2.47
CA VAL A 131 -7.95 2.23 2.67
C VAL A 131 -8.07 1.56 4.03
N ALA A 132 -8.05 0.24 4.05
CA ALA A 132 -8.09 -0.53 5.30
C ALA A 132 -6.71 -1.10 5.61
N VAL A 133 -6.19 -0.80 6.80
CA VAL A 133 -4.90 -1.31 7.28
C VAL A 133 -5.14 -2.17 8.51
N PHE A 134 -4.69 -3.43 8.47
CA PHE A 134 -4.98 -4.38 9.56
C PHE A 134 -3.83 -5.37 9.78
#